data_1f19b8359b490ca8564525fce7214c0f
#
_entry.id   1f19b8359b490ca8564525fce7214c0f
#
_cell.length_a   1.000
_cell.length_b   1.000
_cell.length_c   1.000
_cell.angle_alpha   90.00
_cell.angle_beta   90.00
_cell.angle_gamma   90.00
#
_symmetry.space_group_name_H-M   'P 1'
#
loop_
_entity.id
_entity.type
_entity.pdbx_description
1 polymer ?
#
loop_
_entity_poly.entity_id
_entity_poly.type
_entity_poly.pdbx_seq_one_letter_code
_entity_poly.pdbx_strand_id
1 'polypeptide(L)'
;MPIILFDNLFRHQLYPFTHTRAVGSIISGIFTPQERWGIITSNQVQIFTNKTLQPLYGTPQINSNTLWIDAALILNHPLISQIVALQAGQCIFDDTGFIAGIGATNNINDYAGAAKLDDQKRFHYASDLIAINDAQIRFDFELATTGKTSAPIPDTCSAINKQQIFIEQNATLLHCQLNASTGPIYIANGAEIQEGSCIRGPFFLGKDACVKMNTVVYGATTIGPKSIIGGEVKNSILFGYSNKAHHGYLGDSVIGEWCNLGAGTSNSNVKNTGGIVGVWDEQTNTTRYVGNKMGVCMGDYVKTAINTSITTGATIGEGANV
;
A
#
# COMPACT_ATOMS: atom_id res chain seq x y z
N MET A 1 23.86 8.55 8.82
CA MET A 1 22.95 8.28 9.96
C MET A 1 22.08 7.10 9.57
N PRO A 2 22.05 6.00 10.35
CA PRO A 2 21.13 4.91 10.11
C PRO A 2 19.68 5.37 10.26
N ILE A 3 18.78 4.85 9.41
CA ILE A 3 17.33 5.11 9.49
C ILE A 3 16.64 3.77 9.68
N ILE A 4 15.82 3.69 10.71
CA ILE A 4 15.10 2.47 11.08
C ILE A 4 13.61 2.76 11.16
N LEU A 5 12.82 2.04 10.38
CA LEU A 5 11.38 1.94 10.56
C LEU A 5 11.10 0.83 11.57
N PHE A 6 10.33 1.13 12.60
CA PHE A 6 9.95 0.13 13.58
C PHE A 6 8.45 -0.17 13.54
N ASP A 7 8.11 -1.42 13.77
CA ASP A 7 6.72 -1.84 13.99
C ASP A 7 6.26 -1.35 15.36
N ASN A 8 5.20 -0.56 15.40
CA ASN A 8 4.59 -0.12 16.65
C ASN A 8 3.76 -1.23 17.32
N LEU A 9 3.18 -0.94 18.47
CA LEU A 9 2.40 -1.89 19.26
C LEU A 9 1.12 -2.38 18.57
N PHE A 10 0.66 -1.68 17.53
CA PHE A 10 -0.58 -1.99 16.82
C PHE A 10 -0.38 -2.87 15.57
N ARG A 11 0.86 -3.32 15.28
CA ARG A 11 1.16 -4.13 14.09
C ARG A 11 0.24 -5.33 13.87
N HIS A 12 -0.23 -5.95 14.95
CA HIS A 12 -1.12 -7.12 14.91
C HIS A 12 -2.54 -6.79 14.43
N GLN A 13 -2.96 -5.52 14.46
CA GLN A 13 -4.23 -5.07 13.90
C GLN A 13 -4.25 -5.11 12.36
N LEU A 14 -3.07 -5.26 11.74
CA LEU A 14 -2.89 -5.42 10.30
C LEU A 14 -2.88 -6.89 9.84
N TYR A 15 -3.25 -7.84 10.71
CA TYR A 15 -3.44 -9.21 10.28
C TYR A 15 -4.53 -9.28 9.18
N PRO A 16 -4.37 -10.19 8.20
CA PRO A 16 -3.33 -11.24 8.06
C PRO A 16 -1.97 -10.75 7.53
N PHE A 17 -1.82 -9.53 7.06
CA PHE A 17 -0.63 -9.08 6.32
C PHE A 17 0.66 -9.07 7.15
N THR A 18 0.58 -8.74 8.44
CA THR A 18 1.75 -8.69 9.32
C THR A 18 2.14 -10.03 9.95
N HIS A 19 1.49 -11.13 9.58
CA HIS A 19 2.01 -12.47 9.87
C HIS A 19 3.32 -12.75 9.12
N THR A 20 3.44 -12.27 7.88
CA THR A 20 4.53 -12.59 6.95
C THR A 20 5.49 -11.45 6.71
N ARG A 21 5.14 -10.21 7.11
CA ARG A 21 5.95 -9.01 6.87
C ARG A 21 5.88 -7.98 7.98
N ALA A 22 6.87 -7.09 8.01
CA ALA A 22 6.86 -5.90 8.84
C ALA A 22 5.91 -4.83 8.27
N VAL A 23 5.43 -3.91 9.11
CA VAL A 23 4.58 -2.79 8.71
C VAL A 23 5.28 -1.93 7.66
N GLY A 24 6.58 -1.70 7.80
CA GLY A 24 7.38 -0.94 6.85
C GLY A 24 7.44 -1.51 5.43
N SER A 25 7.00 -2.75 5.22
CA SER A 25 6.93 -3.43 3.92
C SER A 25 5.50 -3.56 3.35
N ILE A 26 4.51 -2.93 3.97
CA ILE A 26 3.13 -2.91 3.46
C ILE A 26 3.00 -1.81 2.42
N ILE A 27 2.65 -2.16 1.18
CA ILE A 27 2.44 -1.17 0.12
C ILE A 27 1.13 -0.40 0.35
N SER A 28 1.19 0.92 0.21
CA SER A 28 0.04 1.83 0.13
C SER A 28 0.41 2.98 -0.80
N GLY A 29 -0.47 3.37 -1.70
CA GLY A 29 -0.06 4.28 -2.77
C GLY A 29 0.86 3.61 -3.79
N ILE A 30 2.01 4.22 -4.07
CA ILE A 30 3.03 3.71 -5.02
C ILE A 30 4.13 2.92 -4.29
N PHE A 31 4.41 3.27 -3.04
CA PHE A 31 5.56 2.78 -2.28
C PHE A 31 5.16 2.10 -0.98
N THR A 32 6.04 1.23 -0.49
CA THR A 32 6.06 0.85 0.92
C THR A 32 6.58 2.01 1.77
N PRO A 33 6.30 2.06 3.08
CA PRO A 33 6.93 3.03 3.98
C PRO A 33 8.46 3.04 3.89
N GLN A 34 9.09 1.87 3.75
CA GLN A 34 10.54 1.75 3.60
C GLN A 34 11.06 2.44 2.34
N GLU A 35 10.44 2.20 1.19
CA GLU A 35 10.80 2.84 -0.08
C GLU A 35 10.57 4.34 -0.03
N ARG A 36 9.43 4.78 0.51
CA ARG A 36 9.06 6.19 0.64
C ARG A 36 10.08 6.96 1.45
N TRP A 37 10.46 6.47 2.63
CA TRP A 37 11.50 7.09 3.44
C TRP A 37 12.88 7.03 2.78
N GLY A 38 13.17 5.97 2.02
CA GLY A 38 14.38 5.87 1.21
C GLY A 38 14.49 7.00 0.18
N ILE A 39 13.38 7.32 -0.49
CA ILE A 39 13.31 8.42 -1.48
C ILE A 39 13.43 9.77 -0.76
N ILE A 40 12.66 10.00 0.31
CA ILE A 40 12.65 11.27 1.05
C ILE A 40 14.03 11.62 1.58
N THR A 41 14.74 10.65 2.11
CA THR A 41 16.04 10.88 2.78
C THR A 41 17.24 10.62 1.89
N SER A 42 17.04 10.02 0.71
CA SER A 42 18.11 9.51 -0.17
C SER A 42 19.08 8.55 0.55
N ASN A 43 18.57 7.78 1.51
CA ASN A 43 19.35 6.84 2.32
C ASN A 43 18.72 5.44 2.32
N GLN A 44 19.55 4.44 2.64
CA GLN A 44 19.04 3.11 2.91
C GLN A 44 18.27 3.09 4.23
N VAL A 45 17.05 2.56 4.21
CA VAL A 45 16.17 2.44 5.36
C VAL A 45 16.11 0.98 5.81
N GLN A 46 16.34 0.74 7.09
CA GLN A 46 16.31 -0.57 7.71
C GLN A 46 14.98 -0.78 8.44
N ILE A 47 14.63 -2.04 8.71
CA ILE A 47 13.40 -2.41 9.41
C ILE A 47 13.73 -3.06 10.75
N PHE A 48 13.01 -2.62 11.78
CA PHE A 48 13.00 -3.25 13.10
C PHE A 48 11.58 -3.77 13.38
N THR A 49 11.45 -5.07 13.53
CA THR A 49 10.18 -5.76 13.69
C THR A 49 10.26 -6.80 14.81
N ASN A 50 9.24 -7.63 14.95
CA ASN A 50 9.24 -8.69 15.96
C ASN A 50 10.34 -9.73 15.70
N LYS A 51 10.69 -10.46 16.75
CA LYS A 51 11.78 -11.45 16.74
C LYS A 51 11.61 -12.53 15.64
N THR A 52 10.39 -12.92 15.32
CA THR A 52 10.08 -13.96 14.33
C THR A 52 10.38 -13.49 12.91
N LEU A 53 10.03 -12.25 12.59
CA LEU A 53 10.20 -11.69 11.23
C LEU A 53 11.56 -11.00 11.04
N GLN A 54 12.23 -10.58 12.12
CA GLN A 54 13.49 -9.84 12.00
C GLN A 54 14.54 -10.50 11.10
N PRO A 55 14.70 -11.84 11.09
CA PRO A 55 15.67 -12.50 10.20
C PRO A 55 15.46 -12.21 8.70
N LEU A 56 14.24 -11.89 8.27
CA LEU A 56 13.94 -11.52 6.87
C LEU A 56 14.52 -10.16 6.48
N TYR A 57 14.78 -9.29 7.45
CA TYR A 57 15.23 -7.90 7.26
C TYR A 57 16.69 -7.68 7.69
N GLY A 58 17.34 -8.72 8.20
CA GLY A 58 18.68 -8.62 8.77
C GLY A 58 18.71 -7.92 10.13
N THR A 59 19.92 -7.73 10.67
CA THR A 59 20.13 -7.03 11.93
C THR A 59 20.33 -5.54 11.67
N PRO A 60 19.44 -4.65 12.16
CA PRO A 60 19.60 -3.22 11.95
C PRO A 60 20.81 -2.66 12.70
N GLN A 61 21.46 -1.67 12.11
CA GLN A 61 22.60 -0.98 12.72
C GLN A 61 22.09 0.11 13.66
N ILE A 62 22.18 -0.13 14.95
CA ILE A 62 21.69 0.78 15.99
C ILE A 62 22.87 1.46 16.68
N ASN A 63 22.83 2.80 16.80
CA ASN A 63 23.76 3.59 17.58
C ASN A 63 23.06 4.85 18.11
N SER A 64 23.78 5.70 18.85
CA SER A 64 23.24 6.93 19.42
C SER A 64 22.81 8.00 18.38
N ASN A 65 23.12 7.78 17.11
CA ASN A 65 22.74 8.67 15.99
C ASN A 65 21.80 7.97 15.00
N THR A 66 20.98 7.02 15.47
CA THR A 66 19.98 6.32 14.65
C THR A 66 18.66 7.09 14.65
N LEU A 67 18.13 7.39 13.47
CA LEU A 67 16.78 7.94 13.30
C LEU A 67 15.77 6.79 13.31
N TRP A 68 14.96 6.73 14.35
CA TRP A 68 13.82 5.81 14.48
C TRP A 68 12.55 6.48 13.99
N ILE A 69 11.73 5.76 13.24
CA ILE A 69 10.46 6.27 12.71
C ILE A 69 9.40 5.17 12.80
N ASP A 70 8.20 5.51 13.28
CA ASP A 70 7.04 4.59 13.26
C ASP A 70 6.65 4.26 11.82
N ALA A 71 6.66 2.97 11.47
CA ALA A 71 6.41 2.50 10.11
C ALA A 71 4.95 2.71 9.65
N ALA A 72 4.01 2.87 10.57
CA ALA A 72 2.58 3.03 10.26
C ALA A 72 2.15 4.47 9.98
N LEU A 73 3.05 5.45 10.04
CA LEU A 73 2.71 6.86 9.83
C LEU A 73 2.19 7.14 8.42
N ILE A 74 1.11 7.91 8.36
CA ILE A 74 0.60 8.50 7.12
C ILE A 74 1.28 9.86 6.96
N LEU A 75 2.20 9.96 6.00
CA LEU A 75 3.08 11.13 5.86
C LEU A 75 2.36 12.33 5.25
N ASN A 76 2.77 13.51 5.71
CA ASN A 76 2.51 14.80 5.10
C ASN A 76 3.76 15.67 5.18
N HIS A 77 3.84 16.74 4.38
CA HIS A 77 5.03 17.59 4.33
C HIS A 77 5.43 18.21 5.69
N PRO A 78 4.49 18.74 6.51
CA PRO A 78 4.83 19.25 7.84
C PRO A 78 5.47 18.20 8.75
N LEU A 79 4.90 16.99 8.83
CA LEU A 79 5.45 15.89 9.64
C LEU A 79 6.84 15.46 9.16
N ILE A 80 7.03 15.31 7.86
CA ILE A 80 8.35 15.00 7.28
C ILE A 80 9.38 16.06 7.68
N SER A 81 9.02 17.35 7.54
CA SER A 81 9.93 18.45 7.91
C SER A 81 10.32 18.42 9.39
N GLN A 82 9.38 18.10 10.28
CA GLN A 82 9.64 17.95 11.71
C GLN A 82 10.56 16.76 12.00
N ILE A 83 10.32 15.61 11.38
CA ILE A 83 11.15 14.41 11.57
C ILE A 83 12.58 14.63 11.06
N VAL A 84 12.74 15.23 9.89
CA VAL A 84 14.06 15.49 9.30
C VAL A 84 14.85 16.55 10.06
N ALA A 85 14.18 17.48 10.75
CA ALA A 85 14.81 18.53 11.57
C ALA A 85 15.29 18.05 12.95
N LEU A 86 14.94 16.83 13.38
CA LEU A 86 15.37 16.29 14.68
C LEU A 86 16.89 16.26 14.84
N GLN A 87 17.34 16.53 16.06
CA GLN A 87 18.74 16.46 16.47
C GLN A 87 18.98 15.25 17.38
N ALA A 88 20.22 14.83 17.54
CA ALA A 88 20.59 13.75 18.46
C ALA A 88 20.06 14.02 19.88
N GLY A 89 19.42 13.01 20.47
CA GLY A 89 18.77 13.09 21.79
C GLY A 89 17.37 13.72 21.79
N GLN A 90 16.83 14.07 20.61
CA GLN A 90 15.46 14.57 20.48
C GLN A 90 14.52 13.49 19.93
N CYS A 91 13.27 13.49 20.40
CA CYS A 91 12.19 12.73 19.83
C CYS A 91 10.88 13.51 19.79
N ILE A 92 9.97 13.07 18.95
CA ILE A 92 8.56 13.51 18.88
C ILE A 92 7.64 12.35 19.13
N PHE A 93 6.52 12.60 19.80
CA PHE A 93 5.51 11.62 20.17
C PHE A 93 4.13 12.27 20.19
N ASP A 94 3.08 11.43 20.21
CA ASP A 94 1.69 11.85 20.40
C ASP A 94 0.99 10.95 21.43
N ASP A 95 -0.33 11.06 21.59
CA ASP A 95 -1.09 10.26 22.54
C ASP A 95 -1.13 8.75 22.17
N THR A 96 -0.83 8.40 20.92
CA THR A 96 -0.72 7.01 20.46
C THR A 96 0.67 6.42 20.61
N GLY A 97 1.69 7.24 20.89
CA GLY A 97 3.04 6.79 21.19
C GLY A 97 4.16 7.52 20.44
N PHE A 98 5.31 6.86 20.36
CA PHE A 98 6.51 7.38 19.70
C PHE A 98 6.30 7.54 18.19
N ILE A 99 6.64 8.71 17.65
CA ILE A 99 6.57 9.05 16.23
C ILE A 99 7.93 8.85 15.59
N ALA A 100 8.94 9.61 16.06
CA ALA A 100 10.31 9.54 15.56
C ALA A 100 11.29 10.15 16.58
N GLY A 101 12.57 9.75 16.48
CA GLY A 101 13.62 10.31 17.33
C GLY A 101 15.02 9.88 16.91
N ILE A 102 16.03 10.66 17.26
CA ILE A 102 17.44 10.34 17.00
C ILE A 102 18.13 9.91 18.29
N GLY A 103 18.39 8.60 18.42
CA GLY A 103 18.96 7.99 19.60
C GLY A 103 19.22 6.50 19.44
N ALA A 104 19.61 5.85 20.53
CA ALA A 104 19.88 4.41 20.55
C ALA A 104 18.64 3.54 20.66
N THR A 105 17.47 4.11 20.96
CA THR A 105 16.22 3.38 21.18
C THR A 105 15.02 4.12 20.59
N ASN A 106 13.88 3.47 20.50
CA ASN A 106 12.57 4.06 20.18
C ASN A 106 11.67 4.25 21.42
N ASN A 107 12.26 4.35 22.60
CA ASN A 107 11.54 4.58 23.85
C ASN A 107 11.62 6.06 24.24
N ILE A 108 10.50 6.74 24.40
CA ILE A 108 10.38 8.16 24.72
C ILE A 108 11.22 8.54 25.96
N ASN A 109 11.26 7.67 26.97
CA ASN A 109 11.93 7.93 28.25
C ASN A 109 13.48 8.02 28.12
N ASP A 110 14.03 7.58 27.01
CA ASP A 110 15.48 7.61 26.76
C ASP A 110 15.94 8.92 26.10
N TYR A 111 15.02 9.88 25.90
CA TYR A 111 15.29 11.15 25.22
C TYR A 111 15.21 12.33 26.18
N ALA A 112 16.27 13.15 26.16
CA ALA A 112 16.30 14.39 26.96
C ALA A 112 15.42 15.49 26.37
N GLY A 113 15.23 15.50 25.05
CA GLY A 113 14.43 16.47 24.30
C GLY A 113 13.20 15.83 23.67
N ALA A 114 12.22 15.43 24.48
CA ALA A 114 10.95 14.86 23.98
C ALA A 114 9.90 15.96 23.78
N ALA A 115 9.33 16.06 22.58
CA ALA A 115 8.27 17.00 22.24
C ALA A 115 6.97 16.27 21.86
N LYS A 116 5.86 16.68 22.48
CA LYS A 116 4.54 16.16 22.14
C LYS A 116 3.96 16.92 20.95
N LEU A 117 3.45 16.21 19.97
CA LEU A 117 2.67 16.73 18.84
C LEU A 117 1.19 16.41 19.03
N ASP A 118 0.36 17.06 18.22
CA ASP A 118 -1.01 16.60 17.99
C ASP A 118 -0.98 15.19 17.37
N ASP A 119 -2.08 14.43 17.53
CA ASP A 119 -2.17 13.06 17.05
C ASP A 119 -1.88 12.95 15.56
N GLN A 120 -0.88 12.16 15.23
CA GLN A 120 -0.51 11.87 13.85
C GLN A 120 -1.29 10.68 13.33
N LYS A 121 -1.74 10.78 12.08
CA LYS A 121 -2.48 9.69 11.45
C LYS A 121 -1.58 8.49 11.19
N ARG A 122 -2.08 7.32 11.53
CA ARG A 122 -1.48 6.01 11.26
C ARG A 122 -2.48 5.09 10.59
N PHE A 123 -2.00 4.15 9.81
CA PHE A 123 -2.83 3.04 9.38
C PHE A 123 -2.65 1.87 10.34
N HIS A 124 -3.74 1.42 10.92
CA HIS A 124 -3.77 0.32 11.89
C HIS A 124 -4.43 -0.93 11.33
N TYR A 125 -5.32 -0.77 10.36
CA TYR A 125 -6.14 -1.84 9.81
C TYR A 125 -6.10 -1.86 8.28
N ALA A 126 -6.45 -3.02 7.70
CA ALA A 126 -6.57 -3.15 6.25
C ALA A 126 -7.57 -2.14 5.64
N SER A 127 -8.64 -1.81 6.37
CA SER A 127 -9.60 -0.78 5.95
C SER A 127 -8.98 0.62 5.84
N ASP A 128 -7.98 0.91 6.68
CA ASP A 128 -7.30 2.20 6.63
C ASP A 128 -6.44 2.31 5.37
N LEU A 129 -5.80 1.18 4.96
CA LEU A 129 -5.04 1.14 3.70
C LEU A 129 -5.93 1.53 2.51
N ILE A 130 -7.16 1.00 2.45
CA ILE A 130 -8.14 1.36 1.40
C ILE A 130 -8.52 2.84 1.50
N ALA A 131 -8.79 3.32 2.72
CA ALA A 131 -9.23 4.70 2.96
C ALA A 131 -8.17 5.75 2.59
N ILE A 132 -6.89 5.44 2.80
CA ILE A 132 -5.79 6.38 2.53
C ILE A 132 -5.22 6.26 1.11
N ASN A 133 -5.53 5.20 0.36
CA ASN A 133 -4.84 4.87 -0.89
C ASN A 133 -4.91 5.98 -1.94
N ASP A 134 -6.04 6.68 -2.06
CA ASP A 134 -6.17 7.82 -2.98
C ASP A 134 -5.17 8.93 -2.65
N ALA A 135 -5.18 9.39 -1.41
CA ALA A 135 -4.27 10.46 -0.96
C ALA A 135 -2.81 9.99 -1.05
N GLN A 136 -2.55 8.71 -0.76
CA GLN A 136 -1.21 8.17 -0.78
C GLN A 136 -0.66 8.02 -2.21
N ILE A 137 -1.49 7.60 -3.19
CA ILE A 137 -1.07 7.58 -4.62
C ILE A 137 -0.71 9.00 -5.08
N ARG A 138 -1.49 10.02 -4.70
CA ARG A 138 -1.21 11.42 -5.08
C ARG A 138 0.08 11.92 -4.48
N PHE A 139 0.28 11.71 -3.18
CA PHE A 139 1.50 12.08 -2.49
C PHE A 139 2.73 11.40 -3.09
N ASP A 140 2.65 10.10 -3.31
CA ASP A 140 3.73 9.32 -3.87
C ASP A 140 4.00 9.66 -5.34
N PHE A 141 2.96 10.04 -6.10
CA PHE A 141 3.13 10.49 -7.48
C PHE A 141 4.01 11.74 -7.56
N GLU A 142 3.75 12.74 -6.71
CA GLU A 142 4.59 13.93 -6.63
C GLU A 142 6.03 13.56 -6.26
N LEU A 143 6.20 12.71 -5.25
CA LEU A 143 7.50 12.25 -4.79
C LEU A 143 8.26 11.47 -5.88
N ALA A 144 7.55 10.63 -6.63
CA ALA A 144 8.13 9.77 -7.67
C ALA A 144 8.52 10.52 -8.95
N THR A 145 7.78 11.58 -9.29
CA THR A 145 7.89 12.23 -10.61
C THR A 145 8.64 13.55 -10.60
N THR A 146 8.84 14.17 -9.43
CA THR A 146 9.55 15.44 -9.31
C THR A 146 10.93 15.36 -9.95
N GLY A 147 11.18 16.26 -10.92
CA GLY A 147 12.45 16.32 -11.67
C GLY A 147 12.66 15.20 -12.70
N LYS A 148 11.64 14.37 -12.96
CA LYS A 148 11.73 13.29 -13.95
C LYS A 148 10.85 13.56 -15.16
N THR A 149 11.19 12.95 -16.30
CA THR A 149 10.44 13.02 -17.55
C THR A 149 9.76 11.69 -17.82
N SER A 150 8.45 11.75 -18.11
CA SER A 150 7.67 10.58 -18.54
C SER A 150 8.04 10.13 -19.94
N ALA A 151 8.00 8.82 -20.20
CA ALA A 151 7.94 8.31 -21.55
C ALA A 151 6.65 8.80 -22.26
N PRO A 152 6.64 8.91 -23.58
CA PRO A 152 5.48 9.37 -24.34
C PRO A 152 4.32 8.35 -24.27
N ILE A 153 3.10 8.87 -24.31
CA ILE A 153 1.90 8.04 -24.47
C ILE A 153 1.83 7.65 -25.96
N PRO A 154 1.75 6.33 -26.28
CA PRO A 154 1.63 5.88 -27.66
C PRO A 154 0.40 6.46 -28.39
N ASP A 155 0.52 6.76 -29.68
CA ASP A 155 -0.58 7.31 -30.50
C ASP A 155 -1.81 6.37 -30.59
N THR A 156 -1.63 5.09 -30.35
CA THR A 156 -2.69 4.08 -30.30
C THR A 156 -3.51 4.15 -29.03
N CYS A 157 -3.07 4.94 -28.02
CA CYS A 157 -3.75 5.09 -26.73
C CYS A 157 -4.40 6.45 -26.63
N SER A 158 -5.63 6.49 -26.05
CA SER A 158 -6.28 7.75 -25.73
C SER A 158 -6.02 8.16 -24.28
N ALA A 159 -5.82 9.46 -24.03
CA ALA A 159 -5.52 9.95 -22.70
C ALA A 159 -6.18 11.30 -22.41
N ILE A 160 -6.76 11.40 -21.19
CA ILE A 160 -7.33 12.63 -20.62
C ILE A 160 -6.46 13.08 -19.45
N ASN A 161 -6.16 14.38 -19.38
CA ASN A 161 -5.31 15.00 -18.35
C ASN A 161 -3.88 14.42 -18.35
N LYS A 162 -3.25 14.46 -19.53
CA LYS A 162 -1.95 13.82 -19.82
C LYS A 162 -0.83 14.21 -18.84
N GLN A 163 -0.87 15.43 -18.30
CA GLN A 163 0.12 15.93 -17.33
C GLN A 163 0.08 15.19 -15.98
N GLN A 164 -1.01 14.46 -15.71
CA GLN A 164 -1.16 13.61 -14.53
C GLN A 164 -0.92 12.12 -14.85
N ILE A 165 -0.27 11.83 -15.98
CA ILE A 165 0.10 10.46 -16.39
C ILE A 165 1.62 10.40 -16.47
N PHE A 166 2.23 9.50 -15.71
CA PHE A 166 3.66 9.25 -15.73
C PHE A 166 3.93 7.80 -16.12
N ILE A 167 4.74 7.62 -17.15
CA ILE A 167 5.11 6.32 -17.70
C ILE A 167 6.62 6.19 -17.60
N GLU A 168 7.10 5.17 -16.89
CA GLU A 168 8.52 4.85 -16.86
C GLU A 168 8.99 4.20 -18.19
N GLN A 169 10.30 4.15 -18.38
CA GLN A 169 10.90 3.50 -19.54
C GLN A 169 10.53 2.00 -19.59
N ASN A 170 10.49 1.43 -20.79
CA ASN A 170 10.17 0.04 -21.05
C ASN A 170 8.74 -0.42 -20.66
N ALA A 171 7.87 0.50 -20.29
CA ALA A 171 6.45 0.17 -20.13
C ALA A 171 5.79 0.04 -21.52
N THR A 172 4.89 -0.92 -21.68
CA THR A 172 4.18 -1.22 -22.93
C THR A 172 2.70 -0.90 -22.80
N LEU A 173 2.17 -0.04 -23.64
CA LEU A 173 0.77 0.35 -23.68
C LEU A 173 0.20 0.07 -25.06
N LEU A 174 -0.85 -0.76 -25.14
CA LEU A 174 -1.44 -1.23 -26.39
C LEU A 174 -2.92 -0.84 -26.46
N HIS A 175 -3.28 0.10 -27.36
CA HIS A 175 -4.68 0.45 -27.66
C HIS A 175 -5.58 0.61 -26.39
N CYS A 176 -5.09 1.28 -25.36
CA CYS A 176 -5.77 1.47 -24.09
C CYS A 176 -6.27 2.91 -23.89
N GLN A 177 -7.11 3.12 -22.86
CA GLN A 177 -7.66 4.42 -22.50
C GLN A 177 -7.23 4.80 -21.08
N LEU A 178 -6.58 5.96 -20.94
CA LEU A 178 -6.08 6.48 -19.68
C LEU A 178 -6.81 7.77 -19.33
N ASN A 179 -7.54 7.78 -18.22
CA ASN A 179 -8.27 8.94 -17.74
C ASN A 179 -7.77 9.39 -16.36
N ALA A 180 -6.89 10.39 -16.35
CA ALA A 180 -6.35 10.98 -15.13
C ALA A 180 -7.14 12.22 -14.64
N SER A 181 -8.41 12.40 -15.05
CA SER A 181 -9.23 13.54 -14.61
C SER A 181 -9.58 13.51 -13.12
N THR A 182 -9.61 12.32 -12.51
CA THR A 182 -9.93 12.14 -11.09
C THR A 182 -8.70 11.90 -10.22
N GLY A 183 -7.53 11.70 -10.81
CA GLY A 183 -6.27 11.49 -10.09
C GLY A 183 -5.15 10.97 -10.98
N PRO A 184 -3.91 10.98 -10.51
CA PRO A 184 -2.75 10.61 -11.31
C PRO A 184 -2.74 9.12 -11.70
N ILE A 185 -2.04 8.83 -12.79
CA ILE A 185 -1.76 7.47 -13.25
C ILE A 185 -0.24 7.32 -13.33
N TYR A 186 0.30 6.34 -12.60
CA TYR A 186 1.73 6.00 -12.65
C TYR A 186 1.91 4.57 -13.15
N ILE A 187 2.68 4.41 -14.22
CA ILE A 187 2.97 3.14 -14.86
C ILE A 187 4.48 2.89 -14.76
N ALA A 188 4.86 1.88 -13.97
CA ALA A 188 6.25 1.60 -13.66
C ALA A 188 6.97 0.85 -14.79
N ASN A 189 8.29 0.77 -14.67
CA ASN A 189 9.18 0.12 -15.62
C ASN A 189 8.76 -1.33 -15.94
N GLY A 190 8.73 -1.69 -17.20
CA GLY A 190 8.38 -3.03 -17.68
C GLY A 190 6.91 -3.41 -17.52
N ALA A 191 6.07 -2.51 -17.01
CA ALA A 191 4.64 -2.78 -16.87
C ALA A 191 3.93 -2.78 -18.23
N GLU A 192 2.86 -3.56 -18.34
CA GLU A 192 2.10 -3.73 -19.58
C GLU A 192 0.61 -3.43 -19.38
N ILE A 193 0.02 -2.62 -20.28
CA ILE A 193 -1.44 -2.43 -20.39
C ILE A 193 -1.87 -2.90 -21.77
N GLN A 194 -2.68 -3.98 -21.79
CA GLN A 194 -3.13 -4.62 -23.01
C GLN A 194 -4.40 -3.96 -23.57
N GLU A 195 -4.73 -4.34 -24.81
CA GLU A 195 -5.73 -3.73 -25.67
C GLU A 195 -7.12 -3.65 -25.04
N GLY A 196 -7.79 -2.55 -25.31
CA GLY A 196 -9.18 -2.31 -24.87
C GLY A 196 -9.33 -1.97 -23.38
N SER A 197 -8.23 -1.93 -22.61
CA SER A 197 -8.31 -1.62 -21.18
C SER A 197 -8.63 -0.15 -20.93
N CYS A 198 -9.50 0.11 -19.94
CA CYS A 198 -9.93 1.44 -19.51
C CYS A 198 -9.46 1.71 -18.08
N ILE A 199 -8.53 2.66 -17.91
CA ILE A 199 -7.94 2.99 -16.62
C ILE A 199 -8.34 4.39 -16.20
N ARG A 200 -8.94 4.53 -15.02
CA ARG A 200 -9.24 5.82 -14.38
C ARG A 200 -8.43 5.97 -13.10
N GLY A 201 -7.63 7.03 -13.02
CA GLY A 201 -6.85 7.37 -11.82
C GLY A 201 -7.69 7.78 -10.59
N PRO A 202 -7.09 7.80 -9.39
CA PRO A 202 -5.69 7.53 -9.15
C PRO A 202 -5.34 6.05 -9.35
N PHE A 203 -4.22 5.76 -10.01
CA PHE A 203 -3.83 4.40 -10.33
C PHE A 203 -2.31 4.24 -10.32
N PHE A 204 -1.84 3.16 -9.73
CA PHE A 204 -0.47 2.70 -9.79
C PHE A 204 -0.37 1.30 -10.39
N LEU A 205 0.46 1.14 -11.40
CA LEU A 205 0.84 -0.16 -11.98
C LEU A 205 2.33 -0.39 -11.73
N GLY A 206 2.63 -1.36 -10.88
CA GLY A 206 3.97 -1.68 -10.41
C GLY A 206 4.87 -2.29 -11.49
N LYS A 207 6.16 -2.37 -11.18
CA LYS A 207 7.19 -2.90 -12.06
C LYS A 207 6.82 -4.30 -12.56
N ASP A 208 6.93 -4.53 -13.87
CA ASP A 208 6.64 -5.81 -14.57
C ASP A 208 5.20 -6.33 -14.32
N ALA A 209 4.27 -5.48 -13.87
CA ALA A 209 2.87 -5.86 -13.68
C ALA A 209 2.09 -5.74 -15.00
N CYS A 210 0.98 -6.49 -15.11
CA CYS A 210 0.21 -6.54 -16.34
C CYS A 210 -1.28 -6.29 -16.10
N VAL A 211 -1.86 -5.40 -16.91
CA VAL A 211 -3.31 -5.23 -17.08
C VAL A 211 -3.73 -5.98 -18.34
N LYS A 212 -4.53 -7.03 -18.17
CA LYS A 212 -5.02 -7.88 -19.30
C LYS A 212 -6.01 -7.14 -20.18
N MET A 213 -6.21 -7.66 -21.41
CA MET A 213 -7.16 -7.10 -22.38
C MET A 213 -8.54 -6.85 -21.78
N ASN A 214 -9.18 -5.74 -22.21
CA ASN A 214 -10.55 -5.36 -21.82
C ASN A 214 -10.77 -5.24 -20.30
N THR A 215 -9.74 -4.89 -19.54
CA THR A 215 -9.84 -4.66 -18.10
C THR A 215 -10.37 -3.26 -17.81
N VAL A 216 -11.26 -3.15 -16.83
CA VAL A 216 -11.77 -1.87 -16.33
C VAL A 216 -11.24 -1.61 -14.93
N VAL A 217 -10.52 -0.49 -14.78
CA VAL A 217 -9.96 -0.07 -13.47
C VAL A 217 -10.44 1.32 -13.12
N TYR A 218 -10.92 1.51 -11.89
CA TYR A 218 -11.32 2.83 -11.37
C TYR A 218 -11.26 2.89 -9.84
N GLY A 219 -11.31 4.13 -9.32
CA GLY A 219 -11.00 4.37 -7.90
C GLY A 219 -9.52 4.19 -7.61
N ALA A 220 -9.11 4.51 -6.42
CA ALA A 220 -7.72 4.48 -6.01
C ALA A 220 -7.17 3.04 -5.96
N THR A 221 -6.52 2.61 -7.04
CA THR A 221 -6.08 1.23 -7.20
C THR A 221 -4.56 1.15 -7.31
N THR A 222 -3.97 0.31 -6.46
CA THR A 222 -2.54 0.00 -6.41
C THR A 222 -2.32 -1.44 -6.84
N ILE A 223 -1.55 -1.64 -7.91
CA ILE A 223 -1.14 -2.97 -8.38
C ILE A 223 0.36 -3.11 -8.18
N GLY A 224 0.75 -3.88 -7.18
CA GLY A 224 2.16 -4.12 -6.85
C GLY A 224 2.91 -4.89 -7.93
N PRO A 225 4.24 -5.00 -7.80
CA PRO A 225 5.12 -5.53 -8.84
C PRO A 225 4.73 -6.96 -9.25
N LYS A 226 4.91 -7.27 -10.54
CA LYS A 226 4.68 -8.60 -11.16
C LYS A 226 3.28 -9.19 -10.94
N SER A 227 2.33 -8.35 -10.55
CA SER A 227 0.92 -8.77 -10.44
C SER A 227 0.20 -8.67 -11.77
N ILE A 228 -0.80 -9.50 -11.96
CA ILE A 228 -1.64 -9.51 -13.17
C ILE A 228 -3.08 -9.25 -12.77
N ILE A 229 -3.72 -8.25 -13.40
CA ILE A 229 -5.14 -7.97 -13.21
C ILE A 229 -5.93 -8.10 -14.50
N GLY A 230 -7.21 -8.48 -14.38
CA GLY A 230 -8.17 -8.63 -15.46
C GLY A 230 -9.60 -8.49 -14.94
N GLY A 231 -10.56 -8.25 -15.83
CA GLY A 231 -11.95 -8.01 -15.48
C GLY A 231 -12.17 -6.62 -14.88
N GLU A 232 -12.93 -6.53 -13.80
CA GLU A 232 -13.22 -5.24 -13.14
C GLU A 232 -12.50 -5.13 -11.81
N VAL A 233 -11.69 -4.06 -11.63
CA VAL A 233 -10.95 -3.78 -10.39
C VAL A 233 -11.23 -2.35 -9.94
N LYS A 234 -11.63 -2.21 -8.68
CA LYS A 234 -11.98 -0.92 -8.11
C LYS A 234 -11.40 -0.74 -6.72
N ASN A 235 -10.75 0.42 -6.48
CA ASN A 235 -10.34 0.86 -5.14
C ASN A 235 -9.69 -0.27 -4.32
N SER A 236 -8.70 -0.95 -4.90
CA SER A 236 -8.09 -2.14 -4.31
C SER A 236 -6.56 -2.07 -4.33
N ILE A 237 -5.94 -2.79 -3.43
CA ILE A 237 -4.48 -2.87 -3.28
C ILE A 237 -4.05 -4.32 -3.43
N LEU A 238 -3.20 -4.63 -4.41
CA LEU A 238 -2.47 -5.89 -4.53
C LEU A 238 -1.01 -5.65 -4.19
N PHE A 239 -0.45 -6.39 -3.24
CA PHE A 239 0.92 -6.12 -2.78
C PHE A 239 2.00 -6.48 -3.80
N GLY A 240 1.82 -7.57 -4.52
CA GLY A 240 2.76 -7.99 -5.55
C GLY A 240 2.64 -9.48 -5.87
N TYR A 241 3.18 -9.91 -7.01
CA TYR A 241 3.26 -11.33 -7.43
C TYR A 241 1.91 -12.07 -7.42
N SER A 242 0.81 -11.34 -7.49
CA SER A 242 -0.54 -11.88 -7.33
C SER A 242 -1.35 -11.75 -8.61
N ASN A 243 -2.20 -12.75 -8.87
CA ASN A 243 -2.97 -12.88 -10.09
C ASN A 243 -4.46 -12.77 -9.81
N LYS A 244 -5.11 -11.72 -10.36
CA LYS A 244 -6.54 -11.58 -10.58
C LYS A 244 -6.77 -11.48 -12.10
N ALA A 245 -6.21 -12.40 -12.88
CA ALA A 245 -6.01 -12.28 -14.33
C ALA A 245 -7.29 -12.44 -15.18
N HIS A 246 -8.39 -12.89 -14.62
CA HIS A 246 -9.60 -13.27 -15.34
C HIS A 246 -10.79 -12.35 -15.01
N HIS A 247 -11.94 -12.55 -15.70
CA HIS A 247 -13.20 -11.89 -15.35
C HIS A 247 -13.59 -12.12 -13.89
N GLY A 248 -14.39 -11.23 -13.36
CA GLY A 248 -14.82 -11.14 -11.98
C GLY A 248 -14.53 -9.77 -11.41
N TYR A 249 -15.28 -9.39 -10.38
CA TYR A 249 -15.14 -8.09 -9.70
C TYR A 249 -14.22 -8.18 -8.50
N LEU A 250 -13.30 -7.24 -8.37
CA LEU A 250 -12.50 -7.02 -7.16
C LEU A 250 -12.65 -5.57 -6.72
N GLY A 251 -13.26 -5.34 -5.57
CA GLY A 251 -13.51 -3.98 -5.09
C GLY A 251 -13.26 -3.80 -3.60
N ASP A 252 -12.72 -2.63 -3.23
CA ASP A 252 -12.44 -2.20 -1.85
C ASP A 252 -11.68 -3.27 -1.04
N SER A 253 -10.66 -3.89 -1.67
CA SER A 253 -9.98 -5.09 -1.17
C SER A 253 -8.48 -4.91 -1.03
N VAL A 254 -7.89 -5.64 -0.09
CA VAL A 254 -6.42 -5.73 0.07
C VAL A 254 -6.02 -7.18 -0.13
N ILE A 255 -5.15 -7.42 -1.11
CA ILE A 255 -4.66 -8.75 -1.49
C ILE A 255 -3.16 -8.82 -1.21
N GLY A 256 -2.76 -9.81 -0.45
CA GLY A 256 -1.36 -10.10 -0.14
C GLY A 256 -0.53 -10.52 -1.35
N GLU A 257 0.68 -10.97 -1.10
CA GLU A 257 1.58 -11.47 -2.15
C GLU A 257 1.31 -12.94 -2.50
N TRP A 258 1.68 -13.30 -3.73
CA TRP A 258 1.62 -14.69 -4.22
C TRP A 258 0.21 -15.31 -4.21
N CYS A 259 -0.82 -14.45 -4.21
CA CYS A 259 -2.21 -14.88 -4.31
C CYS A 259 -2.59 -15.24 -5.74
N ASN A 260 -3.53 -16.16 -5.89
CA ASN A 260 -4.09 -16.48 -7.20
C ASN A 260 -5.61 -16.61 -7.10
N LEU A 261 -6.32 -15.68 -7.72
CA LEU A 261 -7.78 -15.71 -7.80
C LEU A 261 -8.19 -16.47 -9.06
N GLY A 262 -8.88 -17.59 -8.90
CA GLY A 262 -9.39 -18.42 -10.00
C GLY A 262 -10.32 -17.62 -10.91
N ALA A 263 -10.48 -18.07 -12.16
CA ALA A 263 -11.35 -17.42 -13.14
C ALA A 263 -12.78 -17.26 -12.60
N GLY A 264 -13.40 -16.09 -12.81
CA GLY A 264 -14.73 -15.80 -12.30
C GLY A 264 -14.82 -15.46 -10.82
N THR A 265 -13.70 -15.54 -10.06
CA THR A 265 -13.71 -15.10 -8.65
C THR A 265 -14.14 -13.65 -8.54
N SER A 266 -15.14 -13.41 -7.69
CA SER A 266 -15.68 -12.06 -7.43
C SER A 266 -15.89 -11.86 -5.93
N ASN A 267 -15.70 -10.63 -5.46
CA ASN A 267 -16.04 -10.28 -4.09
C ASN A 267 -17.19 -9.27 -4.02
N SER A 268 -18.01 -9.39 -2.99
CA SER A 268 -18.91 -8.31 -2.58
C SER A 268 -18.18 -7.30 -1.72
N ASN A 269 -18.47 -6.01 -1.91
CA ASN A 269 -17.91 -4.93 -1.09
C ASN A 269 -18.97 -4.10 -0.36
N VAL A 270 -20.26 -4.38 -0.62
CA VAL A 270 -21.42 -3.72 -0.01
C VAL A 270 -22.41 -4.78 0.45
N LYS A 271 -22.96 -4.63 1.65
CA LYS A 271 -24.05 -5.52 2.10
C LYS A 271 -25.32 -5.26 1.30
N ASN A 272 -26.11 -6.31 1.01
CA ASN A 272 -27.42 -6.18 0.35
C ASN A 272 -28.37 -5.24 1.11
N THR A 273 -28.21 -5.13 2.42
CA THR A 273 -28.99 -4.23 3.28
C THR A 273 -28.49 -2.78 3.26
N GLY A 274 -27.36 -2.48 2.59
CA GLY A 274 -26.70 -1.18 2.67
C GLY A 274 -26.09 -0.85 4.03
N GLY A 275 -26.10 -1.79 4.96
CA GLY A 275 -25.63 -1.60 6.35
C GLY A 275 -24.11 -1.61 6.48
N ILE A 276 -23.65 -1.32 7.69
CA ILE A 276 -22.21 -1.27 8.03
C ILE A 276 -21.56 -2.65 7.88
N VAL A 277 -20.40 -2.70 7.26
CA VAL A 277 -19.62 -3.92 7.03
C VAL A 277 -18.83 -4.26 8.30
N GLY A 278 -18.90 -5.53 8.71
CA GLY A 278 -18.04 -6.09 9.76
C GLY A 278 -16.85 -6.81 9.13
N VAL A 279 -15.68 -6.63 9.71
CA VAL A 279 -14.44 -7.31 9.34
C VAL A 279 -13.93 -8.03 10.59
N TRP A 280 -13.45 -9.25 10.42
CA TRP A 280 -12.88 -10.02 11.51
C TRP A 280 -11.58 -9.38 12.02
N ASP A 281 -11.49 -9.18 13.32
CA ASP A 281 -10.29 -8.74 14.02
C ASP A 281 -9.71 -9.94 14.79
N GLU A 282 -8.60 -10.46 14.30
CA GLU A 282 -7.99 -11.67 14.83
C GLU A 282 -7.46 -11.47 16.26
N GLN A 283 -6.90 -10.29 16.55
CA GLN A 283 -6.33 -10.02 17.86
C GLN A 283 -7.39 -10.05 18.98
N THR A 284 -8.53 -9.40 18.72
CA THR A 284 -9.60 -9.29 19.72
C THR A 284 -10.58 -10.45 19.63
N ASN A 285 -10.47 -11.29 18.59
CA ASN A 285 -11.39 -12.39 18.30
C ASN A 285 -12.85 -11.89 18.20
N THR A 286 -13.04 -10.71 17.58
CA THR A 286 -14.34 -10.06 17.43
C THR A 286 -14.53 -9.49 16.01
N THR A 287 -15.73 -9.00 15.72
CA THR A 287 -16.03 -8.26 14.49
C THR A 287 -15.90 -6.77 14.71
N ARG A 288 -15.04 -6.10 13.96
CA ARG A 288 -14.90 -4.65 13.90
C ARG A 288 -15.71 -4.08 12.74
N TYR A 289 -16.45 -3.00 12.98
CA TYR A 289 -17.25 -2.32 11.97
C TYR A 289 -16.47 -1.18 11.29
N VAL A 290 -16.45 -1.16 9.94
CA VAL A 290 -15.51 -0.34 9.15
C VAL A 290 -16.18 0.68 8.22
N GLY A 291 -17.48 0.79 8.21
CA GLY A 291 -18.24 1.64 7.26
C GLY A 291 -19.06 0.81 6.28
N ASN A 292 -19.57 1.45 5.23
CA ASN A 292 -20.55 0.80 4.33
C ASN A 292 -19.90 0.00 3.20
N LYS A 293 -18.57 0.08 3.04
CA LYS A 293 -17.84 -0.60 1.97
C LYS A 293 -16.56 -1.22 2.51
N MET A 294 -16.41 -2.51 2.27
CA MET A 294 -15.17 -3.26 2.46
C MET A 294 -15.30 -4.59 1.72
N GLY A 295 -14.34 -4.89 0.88
CA GLY A 295 -14.26 -6.15 0.16
C GLY A 295 -13.57 -7.24 0.99
N VAL A 296 -12.55 -7.87 0.45
CA VAL A 296 -11.80 -8.93 1.10
C VAL A 296 -10.42 -8.45 1.57
N CYS A 297 -10.03 -8.90 2.78
CA CYS A 297 -8.64 -8.88 3.26
C CYS A 297 -8.07 -10.29 3.05
N MET A 298 -7.14 -10.45 2.12
CA MET A 298 -6.59 -11.75 1.72
C MET A 298 -5.09 -11.79 2.04
N GLY A 299 -4.70 -12.67 2.94
CA GLY A 299 -3.30 -12.89 3.31
C GLY A 299 -2.47 -13.47 2.16
N ASP A 300 -1.18 -13.62 2.38
CA ASP A 300 -0.25 -14.10 1.36
C ASP A 300 -0.53 -15.57 0.98
N TYR A 301 -0.17 -15.95 -0.24
CA TYR A 301 -0.25 -17.31 -0.79
C TYR A 301 -1.66 -17.90 -0.90
N VAL A 302 -2.73 -17.11 -0.70
CA VAL A 302 -4.11 -17.59 -0.84
C VAL A 302 -4.42 -17.94 -2.30
N LYS A 303 -5.12 -19.06 -2.48
CA LYS A 303 -5.63 -19.52 -3.78
C LYS A 303 -7.14 -19.67 -3.71
N THR A 304 -7.85 -19.12 -4.68
CA THR A 304 -9.29 -19.39 -4.80
C THR A 304 -9.58 -20.32 -5.99
N ALA A 305 -10.57 -21.17 -5.85
CA ALA A 305 -11.10 -21.95 -6.97
C ALA A 305 -11.74 -21.03 -8.03
N ILE A 306 -11.97 -21.54 -9.23
CA ILE A 306 -12.78 -20.84 -10.25
C ILE A 306 -14.19 -20.59 -9.72
N ASN A 307 -14.78 -19.43 -10.11
CA ASN A 307 -16.13 -19.01 -9.70
C ASN A 307 -16.32 -18.87 -8.18
N THR A 308 -15.26 -18.64 -7.42
CA THR A 308 -15.39 -18.36 -5.98
C THR A 308 -16.12 -17.04 -5.75
N SER A 309 -17.17 -17.07 -4.93
CA SER A 309 -17.92 -15.91 -4.49
C SER A 309 -17.50 -15.53 -3.07
N ILE A 310 -16.82 -14.38 -2.91
CA ILE A 310 -16.31 -13.90 -1.63
C ILE A 310 -17.28 -12.89 -1.04
N THR A 311 -17.71 -13.10 0.20
CA THR A 311 -18.65 -12.22 0.90
C THR A 311 -18.01 -10.90 1.32
N THR A 312 -18.85 -9.88 1.55
CA THR A 312 -18.47 -8.55 2.03
C THR A 312 -17.71 -8.63 3.36
N GLY A 313 -16.56 -7.98 3.44
CA GLY A 313 -15.74 -7.90 4.66
C GLY A 313 -15.05 -9.20 5.04
N ALA A 314 -14.92 -10.16 4.11
CA ALA A 314 -14.24 -11.41 4.39
C ALA A 314 -12.75 -11.19 4.73
N THR A 315 -12.25 -11.93 5.71
CA THR A 315 -10.82 -12.05 6.01
C THR A 315 -10.39 -13.49 5.72
N ILE A 316 -9.37 -13.65 4.89
CA ILE A 316 -8.82 -14.94 4.48
C ILE A 316 -7.36 -14.99 4.92
N GLY A 317 -7.03 -15.92 5.79
CA GLY A 317 -5.67 -16.10 6.32
C GLY A 317 -4.68 -16.62 5.27
N GLU A 318 -3.40 -16.53 5.56
CA GLU A 318 -2.31 -16.91 4.67
C GLU A 318 -2.38 -18.38 4.26
N GLY A 319 -2.03 -18.65 3.01
CA GLY A 319 -1.96 -20.00 2.46
C GLY A 319 -3.30 -20.73 2.34
N ALA A 320 -4.42 -20.06 2.61
CA ALA A 320 -5.73 -20.68 2.48
C ALA A 320 -6.06 -21.04 1.03
N ASN A 321 -6.72 -22.19 0.85
CA ASN A 321 -7.34 -22.59 -0.40
C ASN A 321 -8.87 -22.49 -0.24
N VAL A 322 -9.52 -21.71 -1.09
CA VAL A 322 -10.95 -21.33 -1.00
C VAL A 322 -11.70 -21.80 -2.24
#